data_c420b71ec84e183e903c9e41d3c4d020
#
_entry.id   c420b71ec84e183e903c9e41d3c4d020
#
_cell.length_a   1.000
_cell.length_b   1.000
_cell.length_c   1.000
_cell.angle_alpha   90.00
_cell.angle_beta   90.00
_cell.angle_gamma   90.00
#
_symmetry.space_group_name_H-M   'P 1'
#
loop_
_entity.id
_entity.type
_entity.pdbx_description
1 polymer ?
#
loop_
_entity_poly.entity_id
_entity_poly.type
_entity_poly.pdbx_seq_one_letter_code
_entity_poly.pdbx_strand_id
1 'polypeptide(L)'
;MKRVSQMTALAMALGLACASSWAAELAKPLTLDQLQQQNGKAIDTRPSAFYNGWPQTLNGPSGHEPAALNLSASWLDKMSTEQLNAWIKQHNLKADAPVALYGNDKDVDAVKTRLQKAGFTHISILSDALSEPSRLQKLPHFEQLVYPQWLHDLQQGKEVTAKPAGDWKVIEAAWGAPKLYLISHIPGADYIDTNEVESEPLWNKVSDEQLKAMLAKHGIRHDTTVILYGRDVYAGARVAQIMLYAGVKDVRLLDGGWQTWSDAGLPVERGTPPKVKAEPDFGVKIPAQPQLMLDMEQARGLLHRQDASLVSIRSWPEFIGTTSGYSYIKPKGEIAGARWGHAGSDSTHMEDFHNPDGTMRSADDITAMWKAWNIKPEQQVSFYCGTGWRASETFMYARAMGCGFAPIFPDICYHLTHYKPAAADIPVASDNPAHYADAIRYNARXXXXXXXXXXXXXXXXXXXXXXXXXXXXXXXXXXRNNWLAATPCCRATRETVIPGSKLC
;
A
#
# COMPACT_ATOMS: atom_id res chain seq x y z
N MET A 1 21.70 -30.15 -74.51
CA MET A 1 21.57 -29.00 -73.62
C MET A 1 20.13 -28.81 -73.14
N LYS A 2 19.53 -29.81 -72.53
CA LYS A 2 18.15 -29.69 -72.01
C LYS A 2 17.98 -30.54 -70.77
N ARG A 3 18.90 -30.45 -69.77
CA ARG A 3 18.71 -31.15 -68.47
C ARG A 3 19.25 -30.43 -67.27
N VAL A 4 19.39 -29.11 -67.40
CA VAL A 4 19.89 -28.33 -66.22
C VAL A 4 18.86 -27.35 -65.64
N SER A 5 17.68 -27.24 -66.28
CA SER A 5 16.72 -26.22 -65.87
C SER A 5 15.56 -26.74 -65.02
N GLN A 6 15.62 -28.00 -64.56
CA GLN A 6 14.52 -28.52 -63.73
C GLN A 6 14.87 -28.78 -62.29
N MET A 7 16.12 -28.50 -61.91
CA MET A 7 16.49 -28.71 -60.49
C MET A 7 16.57 -27.44 -59.66
N THR A 8 16.37 -26.28 -60.31
CA THR A 8 16.39 -25.02 -59.57
C THR A 8 15.01 -24.53 -59.18
N ALA A 9 13.94 -25.14 -59.64
CA ALA A 9 12.58 -24.74 -59.31
C ALA A 9 12.02 -25.46 -58.08
N LEU A 10 12.68 -26.56 -57.66
CA LEU A 10 12.21 -27.34 -56.50
C LEU A 10 12.82 -26.87 -55.21
N ALA A 11 13.92 -26.11 -55.26
CA ALA A 11 14.59 -25.64 -54.07
C ALA A 11 14.05 -24.31 -53.56
N MET A 12 13.29 -23.60 -54.41
CA MET A 12 12.66 -22.35 -53.98
C MET A 12 11.23 -22.52 -53.45
N ALA A 13 10.66 -23.71 -53.63
CA ALA A 13 9.32 -23.97 -53.11
C ALA A 13 9.33 -24.53 -51.67
N LEU A 14 10.51 -24.98 -51.21
CA LEU A 14 10.63 -25.47 -49.84
C LEU A 14 11.17 -24.41 -48.86
N GLY A 15 11.56 -23.25 -49.37
CA GLY A 15 12.06 -22.18 -48.52
C GLY A 15 11.00 -21.17 -48.08
N LEU A 16 9.81 -21.26 -48.67
CA LEU A 16 8.74 -20.33 -48.29
C LEU A 16 7.67 -20.95 -47.42
N ALA A 17 7.85 -22.19 -46.99
CA ALA A 17 6.87 -22.86 -46.17
C ALA A 17 7.20 -22.84 -44.67
N CYS A 18 8.32 -22.18 -44.28
CA CYS A 18 8.73 -22.15 -42.89
C CYS A 18 8.72 -20.75 -42.28
N ALA A 19 8.07 -19.81 -42.92
CA ALA A 19 7.92 -18.47 -42.35
C ALA A 19 6.48 -18.17 -41.97
N SER A 20 5.65 -19.19 -41.77
CA SER A 20 4.28 -18.94 -41.37
C SER A 20 4.10 -19.15 -39.88
N SER A 21 4.00 -18.04 -39.26
CA SER A 21 3.22 -17.80 -38.06
C SER A 21 3.68 -18.49 -36.79
N TRP A 22 4.61 -17.84 -36.16
CA TRP A 22 4.83 -18.01 -34.73
C TRP A 22 3.98 -17.00 -33.96
N ALA A 23 2.84 -16.59 -34.52
CA ALA A 23 1.85 -15.89 -33.71
C ALA A 23 0.94 -16.98 -33.14
N ALA A 24 1.17 -17.34 -31.89
CA ALA A 24 0.27 -18.27 -31.22
C ALA A 24 -1.13 -17.64 -31.24
N GLU A 25 -2.06 -18.32 -31.87
CA GLU A 25 -3.44 -17.89 -31.89
C GLU A 25 -4.00 -17.92 -30.48
N LEU A 26 -4.87 -16.97 -30.17
CA LEU A 26 -5.64 -17.03 -28.95
C LEU A 26 -6.44 -18.32 -28.92
N ALA A 27 -6.51 -18.93 -27.74
CA ALA A 27 -7.40 -20.04 -27.55
C ALA A 27 -8.85 -19.56 -27.63
N LYS A 28 -9.78 -20.49 -27.83
CA LYS A 28 -11.20 -20.18 -27.95
C LYS A 28 -11.67 -19.37 -26.74
N PRO A 29 -12.50 -18.32 -26.93
CA PRO A 29 -12.99 -17.54 -25.80
C PRO A 29 -13.70 -18.42 -24.78
N LEU A 30 -13.56 -18.05 -23.50
CA LEU A 30 -14.16 -18.77 -22.38
C LEU A 30 -15.04 -17.83 -21.57
N THR A 31 -16.18 -18.37 -21.11
CA THR A 31 -16.91 -17.67 -20.04
C THR A 31 -16.19 -17.88 -18.71
N LEU A 32 -16.56 -17.10 -17.71
CA LEU A 32 -15.98 -17.27 -16.38
C LEU A 32 -16.23 -18.69 -15.86
N ASP A 33 -17.45 -19.22 -16.05
CA ASP A 33 -17.76 -20.58 -15.60
C ASP A 33 -16.88 -21.61 -16.31
N GLN A 34 -16.70 -21.48 -17.62
CA GLN A 34 -15.84 -22.40 -18.35
C GLN A 34 -14.39 -22.31 -17.86
N LEU A 35 -13.92 -21.11 -17.62
CA LEU A 35 -12.56 -20.89 -17.11
C LEU A 35 -12.37 -21.56 -15.76
N GLN A 36 -13.35 -21.38 -14.85
CA GLN A 36 -13.29 -21.98 -13.52
C GLN A 36 -13.31 -23.50 -13.59
N GLN A 37 -14.09 -24.07 -14.52
CA GLN A 37 -14.13 -25.52 -14.71
C GLN A 37 -12.78 -26.08 -15.15
N GLN A 38 -11.94 -25.25 -15.76
CA GLN A 38 -10.60 -25.62 -16.19
C GLN A 38 -9.53 -25.23 -15.18
N ASN A 39 -9.92 -24.77 -13.99
CA ASN A 39 -9.01 -24.27 -12.97
C ASN A 39 -8.13 -23.14 -13.48
N GLY A 40 -8.69 -22.31 -14.36
CA GLY A 40 -7.97 -21.19 -14.94
C GLY A 40 -8.11 -19.91 -14.11
N LYS A 41 -7.35 -18.92 -14.50
CA LYS A 41 -7.37 -17.61 -13.83
C LYS A 41 -7.77 -16.53 -14.81
N ALA A 42 -8.64 -15.62 -14.38
CA ALA A 42 -8.96 -14.43 -15.13
C ALA A 42 -7.94 -13.34 -14.81
N ILE A 43 -7.56 -12.58 -15.82
CA ILE A 43 -6.62 -11.47 -15.65
C ILE A 43 -7.26 -10.22 -16.22
N ASP A 44 -7.41 -9.23 -15.35
CA ASP A 44 -7.95 -7.92 -15.68
C ASP A 44 -6.78 -7.04 -16.15
N THR A 45 -6.83 -6.61 -17.40
CA THR A 45 -5.75 -5.83 -18.00
C THR A 45 -5.96 -4.33 -17.87
N ARG A 46 -7.05 -3.91 -17.23
CA ARG A 46 -7.37 -2.48 -17.06
C ARG A 46 -6.50 -1.85 -15.97
N PRO A 47 -6.38 -0.52 -15.95
CA PRO A 47 -5.75 0.16 -14.82
C PRO A 47 -6.36 -0.24 -13.49
N SER A 48 -5.53 -0.19 -12.44
CA SER A 48 -5.95 -0.66 -11.13
C SER A 48 -7.16 0.09 -10.56
N ALA A 49 -7.36 1.35 -10.95
CA ALA A 49 -8.52 2.10 -10.48
C ALA A 49 -9.82 1.38 -10.84
N PHE A 50 -9.91 0.85 -12.06
CA PHE A 50 -11.11 0.17 -12.52
C PHE A 50 -11.24 -1.22 -11.90
N TYR A 51 -10.12 -1.89 -11.75
CA TYR A 51 -10.10 -3.17 -11.04
C TYR A 51 -10.65 -2.99 -9.61
N ASN A 52 -10.28 -1.89 -8.98
CA ASN A 52 -10.62 -1.62 -7.58
C ASN A 52 -12.06 -1.15 -7.38
N GLY A 53 -12.74 -0.69 -8.43
CA GLY A 53 -14.14 -0.32 -8.28
C GLY A 53 -14.60 0.92 -9.03
N TRP A 54 -13.69 1.79 -9.46
CA TRP A 54 -14.12 2.93 -10.26
C TRP A 54 -14.73 2.43 -11.55
N PRO A 55 -15.97 2.83 -11.89
CA PRO A 55 -16.52 2.45 -13.18
C PRO A 55 -15.83 3.24 -14.30
N GLN A 56 -15.68 2.61 -15.45
CA GLN A 56 -15.05 3.27 -16.58
C GLN A 56 -15.94 4.32 -17.22
N THR A 57 -17.24 4.18 -17.07
CA THR A 57 -18.23 5.16 -17.50
C THR A 57 -19.21 5.38 -16.35
N LEU A 58 -19.88 6.53 -16.35
CA LEU A 58 -20.91 6.77 -15.32
C LEU A 58 -21.93 5.64 -15.36
N ASN A 59 -22.22 5.12 -14.17
CA ASN A 59 -23.20 4.02 -13.99
C ASN A 59 -22.78 2.71 -14.67
N GLY A 60 -21.53 2.60 -15.08
CA GLY A 60 -21.01 1.36 -15.65
C GLY A 60 -20.68 0.32 -14.57
N PRO A 61 -20.24 -0.86 -15.01
CA PRO A 61 -19.84 -1.90 -14.06
C PRO A 61 -18.72 -1.42 -13.15
N SER A 62 -18.78 -1.85 -11.89
CA SER A 62 -17.84 -1.40 -10.86
C SER A 62 -17.10 -2.62 -10.31
N GLY A 63 -15.79 -2.66 -10.53
CA GLY A 63 -14.94 -3.70 -9.97
C GLY A 63 -14.45 -4.72 -10.99
N HIS A 64 -14.05 -5.88 -10.48
CA HIS A 64 -13.41 -6.93 -11.28
C HIS A 64 -14.13 -8.26 -11.09
N GLU A 65 -13.88 -9.18 -12.02
CA GLU A 65 -14.45 -10.51 -11.94
C GLU A 65 -13.95 -11.25 -10.70
N PRO A 66 -14.76 -12.12 -10.12
CA PRO A 66 -14.34 -12.86 -8.92
C PRO A 66 -13.01 -13.57 -9.13
N ALA A 67 -12.12 -13.40 -8.18
CA ALA A 67 -10.79 -14.00 -8.16
C ALA A 67 -9.87 -13.59 -9.31
N ALA A 68 -10.26 -12.60 -10.10
CA ALA A 68 -9.39 -12.11 -11.17
C ALA A 68 -8.15 -11.42 -10.59
N LEU A 69 -7.03 -11.62 -11.27
CA LEU A 69 -5.81 -10.89 -10.96
C LEU A 69 -5.77 -9.61 -11.78
N ASN A 70 -5.10 -8.60 -11.26
CA ASN A 70 -4.87 -7.38 -12.02
C ASN A 70 -3.45 -7.41 -12.58
N LEU A 71 -3.33 -7.40 -13.89
CA LEU A 71 -2.06 -7.17 -14.58
C LEU A 71 -2.34 -6.11 -15.63
N SER A 72 -2.22 -4.86 -15.21
CA SER A 72 -2.59 -3.75 -16.08
C SER A 72 -1.61 -3.63 -17.24
N ALA A 73 -2.15 -3.43 -18.43
CA ALA A 73 -1.31 -3.18 -19.60
C ALA A 73 -0.43 -1.95 -19.40
N SER A 74 -0.89 -0.98 -18.62
CA SER A 74 -0.12 0.23 -18.35
C SER A 74 1.12 0.00 -17.50
N TRP A 75 1.25 -1.16 -16.87
CA TRP A 75 2.43 -1.48 -16.08
C TRP A 75 3.56 -2.08 -16.91
N LEU A 76 3.24 -2.61 -18.09
CA LEU A 76 4.16 -3.50 -18.80
C LEU A 76 5.48 -2.84 -19.19
N ASP A 77 5.46 -1.57 -19.54
CA ASP A 77 6.69 -0.87 -19.88
C ASP A 77 7.49 -0.45 -18.64
N LYS A 78 6.93 -0.67 -17.47
CA LYS A 78 7.61 -0.41 -16.20
C LYS A 78 8.11 -1.70 -15.54
N MET A 79 7.82 -2.86 -16.14
CA MET A 79 8.18 -4.16 -15.59
C MET A 79 9.26 -4.82 -16.44
N SER A 80 10.34 -5.22 -15.80
CA SER A 80 11.33 -6.07 -16.44
C SER A 80 10.78 -7.48 -16.60
N THR A 81 11.47 -8.29 -17.40
CA THR A 81 11.14 -9.71 -17.53
C THR A 81 11.19 -10.40 -16.17
N GLU A 82 12.20 -10.06 -15.37
CA GLU A 82 12.35 -10.65 -14.04
C GLU A 82 11.19 -10.27 -13.11
N GLN A 83 10.73 -9.03 -13.20
CA GLN A 83 9.60 -8.58 -12.39
C GLN A 83 8.31 -9.26 -12.80
N LEU A 84 8.09 -9.43 -14.10
CA LEU A 84 6.91 -10.16 -14.56
C LEU A 84 6.98 -11.62 -14.12
N ASN A 85 8.14 -12.26 -14.23
CA ASN A 85 8.30 -13.64 -13.77
C ASN A 85 8.02 -13.78 -12.28
N ALA A 86 8.46 -12.79 -11.49
CA ALA A 86 8.17 -12.76 -10.05
C ALA A 86 6.68 -12.63 -9.78
N TRP A 87 6.00 -11.78 -10.55
CA TRP A 87 4.55 -11.61 -10.43
C TRP A 87 3.81 -12.90 -10.76
N ILE A 88 4.25 -13.58 -11.84
CA ILE A 88 3.68 -14.87 -12.26
C ILE A 88 3.82 -15.90 -11.14
N LYS A 89 5.03 -16.01 -10.59
CA LYS A 89 5.32 -16.97 -9.53
C LYS A 89 4.51 -16.65 -8.26
N GLN A 90 4.47 -15.38 -7.89
CA GLN A 90 3.77 -14.93 -6.69
C GLN A 90 2.30 -15.30 -6.73
N HIS A 91 1.69 -15.25 -7.92
CA HIS A 91 0.27 -15.55 -8.08
C HIS A 91 0.01 -16.99 -8.46
N ASN A 92 1.05 -17.84 -8.39
CA ASN A 92 0.93 -19.28 -8.63
C ASN A 92 0.37 -19.61 -10.03
N LEU A 93 0.72 -18.78 -11.02
CA LEU A 93 0.30 -19.04 -12.38
C LEU A 93 1.25 -20.03 -13.04
N LYS A 94 0.68 -21.01 -13.72
CA LYS A 94 1.44 -22.01 -14.48
C LYS A 94 1.29 -21.71 -15.96
N ALA A 95 2.40 -21.78 -16.68
CA ALA A 95 2.41 -21.41 -18.10
C ALA A 95 1.51 -22.31 -18.95
N ASP A 96 1.29 -23.55 -18.51
CA ASP A 96 0.44 -24.50 -19.22
C ASP A 96 -1.02 -24.48 -18.74
N ALA A 97 -1.37 -23.66 -17.77
CA ALA A 97 -2.73 -23.56 -17.28
C ALA A 97 -3.47 -22.42 -18.00
N PRO A 98 -4.78 -22.55 -18.16
CA PRO A 98 -5.55 -21.51 -18.85
C PRO A 98 -5.56 -20.19 -18.11
N VAL A 99 -5.41 -19.10 -18.87
CA VAL A 99 -5.72 -17.76 -18.37
C VAL A 99 -6.66 -17.11 -19.38
N ALA A 100 -7.58 -16.29 -18.89
CA ALA A 100 -8.50 -15.56 -19.74
C ALA A 100 -8.41 -14.07 -19.41
N LEU A 101 -8.17 -13.27 -20.44
CA LEU A 101 -7.91 -11.84 -20.30
C LEU A 101 -9.16 -11.05 -20.58
N TYR A 102 -9.32 -9.91 -19.92
CA TYR A 102 -10.36 -8.96 -20.28
C TYR A 102 -9.88 -7.52 -20.06
N GLY A 103 -10.53 -6.62 -20.77
CA GLY A 103 -10.18 -5.22 -20.87
C GLY A 103 -10.44 -4.80 -22.32
N ASN A 104 -9.95 -3.62 -22.70
CA ASN A 104 -10.08 -3.24 -24.09
C ASN A 104 -9.10 -4.04 -24.96
N ASP A 105 -9.34 -4.02 -26.29
CA ASP A 105 -8.58 -4.86 -27.19
C ASP A 105 -7.08 -4.56 -27.16
N LYS A 106 -6.71 -3.29 -27.06
CA LYS A 106 -5.32 -2.89 -27.03
C LYS A 106 -4.62 -3.44 -25.78
N ASP A 107 -5.27 -3.29 -24.62
CA ASP A 107 -4.72 -3.76 -23.35
C ASP A 107 -4.60 -5.28 -23.34
N VAL A 108 -5.64 -5.97 -23.77
CA VAL A 108 -5.64 -7.43 -23.83
C VAL A 108 -4.49 -7.91 -24.73
N ASP A 109 -4.33 -7.28 -25.88
CA ASP A 109 -3.28 -7.66 -26.81
C ASP A 109 -1.88 -7.48 -26.22
N ALA A 110 -1.67 -6.37 -25.52
CA ALA A 110 -0.37 -6.10 -24.91
C ALA A 110 -0.04 -7.14 -23.82
N VAL A 111 -1.00 -7.46 -22.97
CA VAL A 111 -0.77 -8.44 -21.90
C VAL A 111 -0.60 -9.84 -22.49
N LYS A 112 -1.41 -10.18 -23.51
CA LYS A 112 -1.27 -11.46 -24.20
C LYS A 112 0.15 -11.65 -24.71
N THR A 113 0.67 -10.64 -25.40
CA THR A 113 2.01 -10.71 -25.97
C THR A 113 3.08 -10.94 -24.92
N ARG A 114 2.99 -10.23 -23.79
CA ARG A 114 3.97 -10.39 -22.71
C ARG A 114 3.87 -11.76 -22.05
N LEU A 115 2.65 -12.27 -21.86
CA LEU A 115 2.47 -13.60 -21.28
C LEU A 115 2.95 -14.71 -22.24
N GLN A 116 2.72 -14.53 -23.55
CA GLN A 116 3.25 -15.49 -24.54
C GLN A 116 4.78 -15.56 -24.47
N LYS A 117 5.43 -14.40 -24.36
CA LYS A 117 6.89 -14.37 -24.19
C LYS A 117 7.33 -15.06 -22.92
N ALA A 118 6.50 -15.05 -21.89
CA ALA A 118 6.80 -15.73 -20.62
C ALA A 118 6.46 -17.22 -20.67
N GLY A 119 5.99 -17.73 -21.81
CA GLY A 119 5.75 -19.14 -22.01
C GLY A 119 4.31 -19.60 -21.87
N PHE A 120 3.38 -18.69 -21.70
CA PHE A 120 1.96 -19.06 -21.57
C PHE A 120 1.41 -19.51 -22.92
N THR A 121 0.79 -20.67 -22.94
CA THR A 121 0.32 -21.31 -24.16
C THR A 121 -1.21 -21.42 -24.25
N HIS A 122 -1.93 -21.17 -23.16
CA HIS A 122 -3.38 -21.30 -23.12
C HIS A 122 -4.01 -19.98 -22.70
N ILE A 123 -3.98 -19.00 -23.59
CA ILE A 123 -4.49 -17.66 -23.33
C ILE A 123 -5.77 -17.46 -24.13
N SER A 124 -6.86 -17.13 -23.43
CA SER A 124 -8.17 -16.88 -24.01
C SER A 124 -8.62 -15.47 -23.68
N ILE A 125 -9.69 -15.03 -24.32
CA ILE A 125 -10.44 -13.85 -23.94
C ILE A 125 -11.59 -14.32 -23.05
N LEU A 126 -11.83 -13.58 -21.96
CA LEU A 126 -12.99 -13.85 -21.10
C LEU A 126 -14.23 -13.24 -21.77
N SER A 127 -15.09 -14.09 -22.31
CA SER A 127 -16.15 -13.65 -23.21
C SER A 127 -17.31 -12.95 -22.53
N ASP A 128 -17.53 -13.24 -21.24
CA ASP A 128 -18.63 -12.61 -20.48
C ASP A 128 -18.14 -11.65 -19.42
N ALA A 129 -16.94 -11.07 -19.62
CA ALA A 129 -16.35 -10.16 -18.65
C ALA A 129 -17.27 -8.96 -18.41
N LEU A 130 -17.46 -8.64 -17.12
CA LEU A 130 -18.22 -7.48 -16.65
C LEU A 130 -19.68 -7.49 -17.05
N SER A 131 -20.20 -8.63 -17.47
CA SER A 131 -21.59 -8.75 -17.95
C SER A 131 -22.59 -8.88 -16.79
N GLU A 132 -22.15 -9.27 -15.61
CA GLU A 132 -23.02 -9.43 -14.44
C GLU A 132 -22.51 -8.55 -13.30
N PRO A 133 -22.97 -7.30 -13.24
CA PRO A 133 -22.43 -6.36 -12.23
C PRO A 133 -22.52 -6.85 -10.79
N SER A 134 -23.55 -7.65 -10.47
CA SER A 134 -23.75 -8.11 -9.09
C SER A 134 -22.67 -9.08 -8.61
N ARG A 135 -21.93 -9.72 -9.53
CA ARG A 135 -20.88 -10.65 -9.13
C ARG A 135 -19.51 -10.00 -8.96
N LEU A 136 -19.37 -8.75 -9.39
CA LEU A 136 -18.06 -8.07 -9.39
C LEU A 136 -17.61 -7.78 -7.97
N GLN A 137 -16.30 -7.86 -7.76
CA GLN A 137 -15.65 -7.56 -6.49
C GLN A 137 -14.93 -6.22 -6.60
N LYS A 138 -14.89 -5.49 -5.48
CA LYS A 138 -14.27 -4.16 -5.48
C LYS A 138 -13.82 -3.79 -4.07
N LEU A 139 -12.98 -2.78 -3.98
CA LEU A 139 -12.67 -2.19 -2.69
C LEU A 139 -13.94 -1.55 -2.13
N PRO A 140 -14.28 -1.83 -0.88
CA PRO A 140 -15.47 -1.20 -0.29
C PRO A 140 -15.46 0.32 -0.36
N HIS A 141 -14.28 0.94 -0.25
CA HIS A 141 -14.18 2.39 -0.28
C HIS A 141 -13.18 2.86 -1.33
N PHE A 142 -13.37 2.36 -2.56
CA PHE A 142 -12.46 2.70 -3.67
C PHE A 142 -12.39 4.20 -3.90
N GLU A 143 -13.46 4.93 -3.60
CA GLU A 143 -13.52 6.37 -3.84
C GLU A 143 -12.49 7.15 -3.02
N GLN A 144 -11.92 6.54 -1.99
CA GLN A 144 -10.88 7.19 -1.19
C GLN A 144 -9.53 7.22 -1.90
N LEU A 145 -9.38 6.43 -2.97
CA LEU A 145 -8.19 6.43 -3.81
C LEU A 145 -8.60 6.90 -5.20
N VAL A 146 -8.42 8.20 -5.47
CA VAL A 146 -8.84 8.75 -6.74
C VAL A 146 -7.75 8.57 -7.80
N TYR A 147 -8.13 8.59 -9.07
CA TYR A 147 -7.15 8.44 -10.15
C TYR A 147 -7.08 9.74 -10.96
N PRO A 148 -5.98 9.93 -11.71
CA PRO A 148 -5.74 11.25 -12.31
C PRO A 148 -6.86 11.74 -13.23
N GLN A 149 -7.36 10.91 -14.12
CA GLN A 149 -8.40 11.36 -15.05
C GLN A 149 -9.68 11.76 -14.31
N TRP A 150 -10.02 11.04 -13.23
CA TRP A 150 -11.17 11.40 -12.40
C TRP A 150 -11.00 12.83 -11.85
N LEU A 151 -9.82 13.13 -11.32
CA LEU A 151 -9.55 14.45 -10.75
C LEU A 151 -9.60 15.53 -11.83
N HIS A 152 -8.98 15.24 -12.97
CA HIS A 152 -9.02 16.19 -14.08
C HIS A 152 -10.47 16.45 -14.54
N ASP A 153 -11.26 15.41 -14.67
CA ASP A 153 -12.67 15.55 -15.04
C ASP A 153 -13.43 16.38 -14.02
N LEU A 154 -13.19 16.12 -12.72
CA LEU A 154 -13.81 16.95 -11.67
C LEU A 154 -13.44 18.41 -11.84
N GLN A 155 -12.16 18.70 -12.11
CA GLN A 155 -11.70 20.08 -12.29
C GLN A 155 -12.34 20.73 -13.51
N GLN A 156 -12.68 19.96 -14.51
CA GLN A 156 -13.32 20.47 -15.74
C GLN A 156 -14.83 20.62 -15.57
N GLY A 157 -15.37 20.31 -14.39
CA GLY A 157 -16.79 20.43 -14.15
C GLY A 157 -17.63 19.31 -14.72
N LYS A 158 -17.02 18.22 -15.11
CA LYS A 158 -17.75 17.06 -15.63
C LYS A 158 -18.41 16.28 -14.51
N GLU A 159 -19.48 15.59 -14.82
CA GLU A 159 -20.05 14.63 -13.89
C GLU A 159 -19.09 13.47 -13.69
N VAL A 160 -18.86 13.11 -12.42
CA VAL A 160 -17.95 12.04 -12.06
C VAL A 160 -18.59 11.15 -11.00
N THR A 161 -18.19 9.88 -10.99
CA THR A 161 -18.61 8.96 -9.94
C THR A 161 -18.07 9.45 -8.59
N ALA A 162 -18.84 9.31 -7.53
CA ALA A 162 -18.41 9.67 -6.16
C ALA A 162 -17.99 11.15 -6.07
N LYS A 163 -18.70 12.00 -6.77
CA LYS A 163 -18.44 13.44 -6.76
C LYS A 163 -18.48 13.95 -5.32
N PRO A 164 -17.56 14.86 -4.92
CA PRO A 164 -17.64 15.46 -3.59
C PRO A 164 -18.99 16.12 -3.35
N ALA A 165 -19.49 15.97 -2.13
CA ALA A 165 -20.82 16.48 -1.78
C ALA A 165 -20.87 18.01 -1.75
N GLY A 166 -19.75 18.66 -1.42
CA GLY A 166 -19.68 20.11 -1.31
C GLY A 166 -18.37 20.64 -1.82
N ASP A 167 -17.84 21.62 -1.13
CA ASP A 167 -16.55 22.21 -1.49
C ASP A 167 -15.45 21.16 -1.45
N TRP A 168 -14.50 21.29 -2.37
CA TRP A 168 -13.37 20.36 -2.41
C TRP A 168 -12.08 21.12 -2.73
N LYS A 169 -10.97 20.54 -2.30
CA LYS A 169 -9.64 21.11 -2.53
C LYS A 169 -8.68 20.01 -2.93
N VAL A 170 -7.69 20.38 -3.76
CA VAL A 170 -6.55 19.52 -4.07
C VAL A 170 -5.34 20.11 -3.40
N ILE A 171 -4.55 19.28 -2.73
CA ILE A 171 -3.40 19.78 -1.96
C ILE A 171 -2.21 18.85 -2.19
N GLU A 172 -1.08 19.44 -2.54
CA GLU A 172 0.19 18.72 -2.56
C GLU A 172 0.83 18.82 -1.18
N ALA A 173 1.31 17.70 -0.66
CA ALA A 173 2.02 17.67 0.61
C ALA A 173 3.46 17.20 0.40
N ALA A 174 4.40 17.88 1.06
CA ALA A 174 5.81 17.49 1.05
C ALA A 174 6.49 18.12 2.26
N TRP A 175 7.65 17.61 2.60
CA TRP A 175 8.44 18.18 3.68
C TRP A 175 9.22 19.40 3.16
N GLY A 176 9.07 20.51 3.85
CA GLY A 176 9.85 21.70 3.59
C GLY A 176 9.20 22.65 2.60
N ALA A 177 10.01 23.56 2.11
CA ALA A 177 9.57 24.57 1.15
C ALA A 177 9.11 23.90 -0.15
N PRO A 178 8.18 24.54 -0.89
CA PRO A 178 7.56 23.91 -2.07
C PRO A 178 8.44 23.93 -3.32
N LYS A 179 9.62 23.34 -3.23
CA LYS A 179 10.60 23.41 -4.31
C LYS A 179 10.12 22.76 -5.60
N LEU A 180 9.70 21.49 -5.53
CA LEU A 180 9.23 20.79 -6.72
C LEU A 180 7.85 21.30 -7.14
N TYR A 181 7.01 21.66 -6.17
CA TYR A 181 5.70 22.24 -6.44
C TYR A 181 5.84 23.48 -7.34
N LEU A 182 6.77 24.37 -7.03
CA LEU A 182 6.95 25.61 -7.82
C LEU A 182 7.29 25.31 -9.28
N ILE A 183 7.95 24.19 -9.54
CA ILE A 183 8.34 23.82 -10.90
C ILE A 183 7.15 23.27 -11.66
N SER A 184 6.36 22.41 -11.01
CA SER A 184 5.15 21.86 -11.60
C SER A 184 4.26 21.25 -10.50
N HIS A 185 2.98 21.43 -10.63
CA HIS A 185 2.01 20.83 -9.72
C HIS A 185 0.67 20.67 -10.43
N ILE A 186 -0.24 19.93 -9.82
CA ILE A 186 -1.60 19.77 -10.35
C ILE A 186 -2.29 21.13 -10.34
N PRO A 187 -2.91 21.55 -11.45
CA PRO A 187 -3.52 22.88 -11.51
C PRO A 187 -4.48 23.13 -10.35
N GLY A 188 -4.35 24.30 -9.75
CA GLY A 188 -5.21 24.70 -8.63
C GLY A 188 -4.85 24.10 -7.29
N ALA A 189 -3.86 23.23 -7.22
CA ALA A 189 -3.49 22.61 -5.95
C ALA A 189 -2.90 23.63 -4.98
N ASP A 190 -3.30 23.56 -3.72
CA ASP A 190 -2.63 24.24 -2.63
C ASP A 190 -1.41 23.40 -2.21
N TYR A 191 -0.64 23.90 -1.26
CA TYR A 191 0.55 23.21 -0.78
C TYR A 191 0.56 23.20 0.74
N ILE A 192 0.84 22.04 1.32
CA ILE A 192 1.06 21.89 2.76
C ILE A 192 2.46 21.35 2.97
N ASP A 193 3.27 22.10 3.71
CA ASP A 193 4.54 21.63 4.25
C ASP A 193 4.20 20.73 5.44
N THR A 194 4.72 19.52 5.47
CA THR A 194 4.40 18.61 6.57
C THR A 194 4.84 19.13 7.93
N ASN A 195 5.76 20.11 7.96
CA ASN A 195 6.08 20.81 9.21
C ASN A 195 4.88 21.54 9.80
N GLU A 196 3.82 21.73 9.03
CA GLU A 196 2.58 22.32 9.57
C GLU A 196 1.76 21.32 10.37
N VAL A 197 2.02 20.04 10.23
CA VAL A 197 1.23 19.00 10.91
C VAL A 197 2.05 18.15 11.86
N GLU A 198 3.38 18.20 11.78
CA GLU A 198 4.27 17.46 12.67
C GLU A 198 5.50 18.28 12.92
N SER A 199 6.26 17.96 13.97
CA SER A 199 7.38 18.82 14.35
C SER A 199 8.55 18.03 14.91
N GLU A 200 9.74 18.58 14.64
CA GLU A 200 10.96 18.11 15.29
C GLU A 200 10.83 18.20 16.80
N PRO A 201 11.60 17.41 17.54
CA PRO A 201 12.62 16.48 17.06
C PRO A 201 12.10 15.08 16.75
N LEU A 202 10.89 14.78 17.20
CA LEU A 202 10.34 13.43 17.15
C LEU A 202 9.33 13.22 16.03
N TRP A 203 8.99 14.29 15.36
CA TRP A 203 8.00 14.28 14.25
C TRP A 203 6.62 13.81 14.71
N ASN A 204 6.29 14.08 15.96
CA ASN A 204 4.95 13.87 16.45
C ASN A 204 4.00 14.91 15.86
N LYS A 205 2.75 14.55 15.81
CA LYS A 205 1.70 15.47 15.38
C LYS A 205 1.76 16.74 16.24
N VAL A 206 1.57 17.89 15.61
CA VAL A 206 1.50 19.17 16.32
C VAL A 206 0.25 19.19 17.20
N SER A 207 0.14 20.20 18.06
CA SER A 207 -1.00 20.32 18.97
C SER A 207 -2.31 20.48 18.19
N ASP A 208 -3.40 20.18 18.87
CA ASP A 208 -4.72 20.33 18.25
C ASP A 208 -5.00 21.79 17.91
N GLU A 209 -4.50 22.74 18.71
CA GLU A 209 -4.62 24.16 18.38
C GLU A 209 -3.86 24.51 17.11
N GLN A 210 -2.66 23.96 16.93
CA GLN A 210 -1.90 24.19 15.72
C GLN A 210 -2.57 23.55 14.51
N LEU A 211 -3.19 22.37 14.70
CA LEU A 211 -3.96 21.75 13.62
C LEU A 211 -5.14 22.64 13.22
N LYS A 212 -5.84 23.18 14.21
CA LYS A 212 -6.98 24.08 13.93
C LYS A 212 -6.49 25.28 13.11
N ALA A 213 -5.38 25.88 13.52
CA ALA A 213 -4.83 27.02 12.80
C ALA A 213 -4.42 26.67 11.38
N MET A 214 -3.81 25.50 11.20
CA MET A 214 -3.39 25.04 9.87
C MET A 214 -4.61 24.83 8.96
N LEU A 215 -5.64 24.16 9.47
CA LEU A 215 -6.84 23.92 8.69
C LEU A 215 -7.52 25.24 8.31
N ALA A 216 -7.59 26.18 9.27
CA ALA A 216 -8.17 27.51 9.00
C ALA A 216 -7.40 28.24 7.90
N LYS A 217 -6.08 28.23 8.00
CA LYS A 217 -5.21 28.89 7.03
C LYS A 217 -5.44 28.36 5.62
N HIS A 218 -5.63 27.05 5.50
CA HIS A 218 -5.84 26.43 4.19
C HIS A 218 -7.31 26.38 3.77
N GLY A 219 -8.19 27.01 4.53
CA GLY A 219 -9.60 27.11 4.16
C GLY A 219 -10.38 25.82 4.26
N ILE A 220 -10.01 24.96 5.21
CA ILE A 220 -10.57 23.62 5.34
C ILE A 220 -11.50 23.53 6.53
N ARG A 221 -12.74 23.12 6.28
CA ARG A 221 -13.72 22.78 7.30
C ARG A 221 -13.86 21.27 7.39
N HIS A 222 -14.59 20.82 8.40
CA HIS A 222 -14.86 19.40 8.58
C HIS A 222 -15.61 18.79 7.37
N ASP A 223 -16.38 19.62 6.67
CA ASP A 223 -17.17 19.14 5.53
C ASP A 223 -16.56 19.49 4.17
N THR A 224 -15.32 19.98 4.16
CA THR A 224 -14.57 20.16 2.91
C THR A 224 -14.02 18.81 2.49
N THR A 225 -14.21 18.42 1.23
CA THR A 225 -13.50 17.24 0.69
C THR A 225 -12.08 17.65 0.35
N VAL A 226 -11.11 16.90 0.89
CA VAL A 226 -9.69 17.20 0.62
C VAL A 226 -9.09 16.04 -0.15
N ILE A 227 -8.49 16.36 -1.29
CA ILE A 227 -7.81 15.38 -2.14
C ILE A 227 -6.33 15.68 -2.05
N LEU A 228 -5.58 14.74 -1.47
CA LEU A 228 -4.16 14.94 -1.19
C LEU A 228 -3.29 14.11 -2.12
N TYR A 229 -2.14 14.67 -2.46
CA TYR A 229 -1.13 13.92 -3.17
C TYR A 229 0.26 14.40 -2.74
N GLY A 230 1.27 13.63 -3.07
CA GLY A 230 2.66 14.01 -2.85
C GLY A 230 3.54 13.45 -3.93
N ARG A 231 4.78 13.91 -3.96
CA ARG A 231 5.79 13.30 -4.83
C ARG A 231 6.09 11.90 -4.31
N ASP A 232 6.12 11.79 -3.00
CA ASP A 232 6.06 10.49 -2.30
C ASP A 232 4.63 10.34 -1.79
N VAL A 233 4.04 9.21 -2.09
CA VAL A 233 2.63 8.98 -1.72
C VAL A 233 2.42 9.16 -0.21
N TYR A 234 3.37 8.69 0.59
CA TYR A 234 3.21 8.72 2.03
C TYR A 234 3.21 10.14 2.62
N ALA A 235 3.75 11.15 1.92
CA ALA A 235 3.64 12.52 2.40
C ALA A 235 2.19 12.98 2.40
N GLY A 236 1.48 12.74 1.30
CA GLY A 236 0.06 13.04 1.24
C GLY A 236 -0.74 12.22 2.24
N ALA A 237 -0.38 10.95 2.38
CA ALA A 237 -1.06 10.05 3.31
C ALA A 237 -0.89 10.51 4.76
N ARG A 238 0.30 11.01 5.13
CA ARG A 238 0.53 11.51 6.48
C ARG A 238 -0.42 12.65 6.81
N VAL A 239 -0.53 13.61 5.90
CA VAL A 239 -1.44 14.74 6.10
C VAL A 239 -2.89 14.25 6.10
N ALA A 240 -3.23 13.29 5.22
CA ALA A 240 -4.59 12.74 5.16
C ALA A 240 -5.00 12.11 6.49
N GLN A 241 -4.12 11.31 7.07
CA GLN A 241 -4.41 10.62 8.32
C GLN A 241 -4.62 11.62 9.46
N ILE A 242 -3.81 12.67 9.49
CA ILE A 242 -3.93 13.70 10.52
C ILE A 242 -5.23 14.50 10.32
N MET A 243 -5.60 14.79 9.06
CA MET A 243 -6.86 15.46 8.80
C MET A 243 -8.07 14.64 9.22
N LEU A 244 -8.02 13.33 8.97
CA LEU A 244 -9.09 12.45 9.44
C LEU A 244 -9.19 12.46 10.96
N TYR A 245 -8.05 12.40 11.65
CA TYR A 245 -8.01 12.51 13.10
C TYR A 245 -8.68 13.82 13.55
N ALA A 246 -8.35 14.92 12.90
CA ALA A 246 -8.90 16.23 13.26
C ALA A 246 -10.40 16.29 13.06
N GLY A 247 -10.93 15.62 12.06
CA GLY A 247 -12.37 15.60 11.81
C GLY A 247 -12.81 15.96 10.40
N VAL A 248 -11.87 16.06 9.45
CA VAL A 248 -12.27 16.21 8.05
C VAL A 248 -12.89 14.89 7.62
N LYS A 249 -14.13 14.93 7.17
CA LYS A 249 -14.90 13.71 6.92
C LYS A 249 -14.47 12.98 5.64
N ASP A 250 -14.16 13.73 4.59
CA ASP A 250 -13.92 13.17 3.27
C ASP A 250 -12.51 13.55 2.84
N VAL A 251 -11.58 12.65 3.10
CA VAL A 251 -10.18 12.85 2.73
C VAL A 251 -9.80 11.72 1.77
N ARG A 252 -9.35 12.11 0.59
CA ARG A 252 -9.01 11.17 -0.47
C ARG A 252 -7.55 11.34 -0.85
N LEU A 253 -6.98 10.27 -1.37
CA LEU A 253 -5.58 10.24 -1.78
C LEU A 253 -5.52 10.00 -3.28
N LEU A 254 -4.70 10.76 -3.98
CA LEU A 254 -4.43 10.47 -5.39
C LEU A 254 -3.54 9.24 -5.46
N ASP A 255 -4.09 8.15 -5.96
CA ASP A 255 -3.41 6.85 -5.97
C ASP A 255 -2.17 6.94 -6.85
N GLY A 256 -1.02 6.61 -6.27
CA GLY A 256 0.26 6.73 -6.96
C GLY A 256 0.86 8.12 -6.98
N GLY A 257 0.15 9.11 -6.47
CA GLY A 257 0.66 10.45 -6.28
C GLY A 257 1.01 11.18 -7.57
N TRP A 258 1.96 12.11 -7.44
CA TRP A 258 2.36 12.96 -8.57
C TRP A 258 2.74 12.15 -9.81
N GLN A 259 3.43 11.02 -9.62
CA GLN A 259 3.93 10.27 -10.77
C GLN A 259 2.80 9.78 -11.67
N THR A 260 1.67 9.35 -11.07
CA THR A 260 0.55 8.89 -11.91
C THR A 260 -0.12 10.04 -12.66
N TRP A 261 -0.17 11.24 -12.05
CA TRP A 261 -0.66 12.42 -12.78
C TRP A 261 0.25 12.74 -13.96
N SER A 262 1.55 12.75 -13.71
CA SER A 262 2.54 13.03 -14.75
C SER A 262 2.50 11.98 -15.87
N ASP A 263 2.43 10.71 -15.50
CA ASP A 263 2.37 9.62 -16.49
C ASP A 263 1.11 9.70 -17.35
N ALA A 264 0.03 10.25 -16.79
CA ALA A 264 -1.21 10.42 -17.56
C ALA A 264 -1.14 11.56 -18.57
N GLY A 265 -0.08 12.37 -18.50
CA GLY A 265 0.09 13.49 -19.43
C GLY A 265 -0.90 14.61 -19.24
N LEU A 266 -1.44 14.76 -18.04
CA LEU A 266 -2.45 15.77 -17.78
C LEU A 266 -1.80 17.13 -17.54
N PRO A 267 -2.56 18.22 -17.66
CA PRO A 267 -1.98 19.56 -17.52
C PRO A 267 -1.32 19.79 -16.17
N VAL A 268 -0.29 20.60 -16.19
CA VAL A 268 0.41 21.02 -14.97
C VAL A 268 0.46 22.53 -14.90
N GLU A 269 0.72 23.03 -13.71
CA GLU A 269 0.77 24.45 -13.42
C GLU A 269 2.12 24.74 -12.75
N ARG A 270 2.59 25.97 -12.88
CA ARG A 270 3.85 26.44 -12.25
C ARG A 270 3.52 27.59 -11.30
N GLY A 271 4.41 27.79 -10.36
CA GLY A 271 4.38 28.98 -9.53
C GLY A 271 3.91 28.73 -8.12
N THR A 272 3.67 29.81 -7.41
CA THR A 272 3.38 29.78 -5.98
C THR A 272 1.96 29.24 -5.73
N PRO A 273 1.73 28.73 -4.50
CA PRO A 273 0.37 28.29 -4.15
C PRO A 273 -0.65 29.42 -4.28
N PRO A 274 -1.90 29.07 -4.58
CA PRO A 274 -2.93 30.11 -4.69
C PRO A 274 -3.16 30.78 -3.34
N LYS A 275 -3.66 32.01 -3.38
CA LYS A 275 -4.14 32.66 -2.16
C LYS A 275 -5.44 32.00 -1.77
N VAL A 276 -5.49 31.52 -0.53
CA VAL A 276 -6.64 30.80 -0.02
C VAL A 276 -7.34 31.66 1.02
N LYS A 277 -8.66 31.75 0.89
CA LYS A 277 -9.45 32.44 1.91
C LYS A 277 -9.47 31.58 3.18
N ALA A 278 -9.07 32.17 4.30
CA ALA A 278 -9.07 31.46 5.57
C ALA A 278 -10.48 31.08 5.99
N GLU A 279 -10.59 29.98 6.68
CA GLU A 279 -11.88 29.50 7.20
C GLU A 279 -11.71 29.26 8.69
N PRO A 280 -12.01 30.26 9.52
CA PRO A 280 -11.71 30.17 10.95
C PRO A 280 -12.60 29.18 11.72
N ASP A 281 -13.77 28.85 11.17
CA ASP A 281 -14.69 27.94 11.85
C ASP A 281 -14.60 26.56 11.23
N PHE A 282 -13.86 25.67 11.88
CA PHE A 282 -13.75 24.28 11.38
C PHE A 282 -15.08 23.55 11.42
N GLY A 283 -15.95 23.92 12.34
CA GLY A 283 -17.30 23.38 12.41
C GLY A 283 -17.52 22.26 13.41
N VAL A 284 -16.47 21.60 13.84
CA VAL A 284 -16.55 20.58 14.90
C VAL A 284 -15.32 20.72 15.78
N LYS A 285 -15.39 20.11 16.95
CA LYS A 285 -14.25 20.11 17.87
C LYS A 285 -13.12 19.23 17.33
N ILE A 286 -11.89 19.71 17.47
CA ILE A 286 -10.69 18.97 17.09
C ILE A 286 -10.05 18.38 18.35
N PRO A 287 -9.79 17.07 18.39
CA PRO A 287 -10.04 16.08 17.34
C PRO A 287 -11.47 15.54 17.39
N ALA A 288 -12.06 15.31 16.22
CA ALA A 288 -13.34 14.62 16.15
C ALA A 288 -13.16 13.11 16.12
N GLN A 289 -11.99 12.63 15.72
CA GLN A 289 -11.71 11.20 15.60
C GLN A 289 -10.40 10.85 16.33
N PRO A 290 -10.36 11.05 17.66
CA PRO A 290 -9.10 10.80 18.38
C PRO A 290 -8.65 9.34 18.33
N GLN A 291 -9.57 8.42 18.14
CA GLN A 291 -9.24 7.00 18.09
C GLN A 291 -8.39 6.63 16.88
N LEU A 292 -8.29 7.52 15.89
CA LEU A 292 -7.47 7.23 14.71
C LEU A 292 -5.98 7.44 14.95
N MET A 293 -5.61 7.90 16.15
CA MET A 293 -4.20 8.10 16.47
C MET A 293 -3.99 7.75 17.95
N LEU A 294 -3.38 6.61 18.20
CA LEU A 294 -3.19 6.14 19.57
C LEU A 294 -1.94 6.74 20.20
N ASP A 295 -2.02 7.01 21.48
CA ASP A 295 -0.81 7.32 22.24
C ASP A 295 -0.11 6.02 22.68
N MET A 296 1.02 6.18 23.32
CA MET A 296 1.84 5.03 23.70
C MET A 296 1.17 4.12 24.72
N GLU A 297 0.42 4.68 25.65
CA GLU A 297 -0.27 3.86 26.65
C GLU A 297 -1.40 3.06 26.02
N GLN A 298 -2.15 3.67 25.12
CA GLN A 298 -3.19 2.96 24.38
C GLN A 298 -2.57 1.84 23.55
N ALA A 299 -1.47 2.14 22.87
CA ALA A 299 -0.77 1.15 22.07
C ALA A 299 -0.26 0.01 22.94
N ARG A 300 0.35 0.35 24.07
CA ARG A 300 0.87 -0.65 24.99
C ARG A 300 -0.23 -1.56 25.51
N GLY A 301 -1.40 -0.98 25.79
CA GLY A 301 -2.54 -1.75 26.28
C GLY A 301 -3.03 -2.82 25.31
N LEU A 302 -2.79 -2.61 24.03
CA LEU A 302 -3.24 -3.56 23.04
C LEU A 302 -2.28 -4.72 22.80
N LEU A 303 -1.04 -4.62 23.33
CA LEU A 303 -0.05 -5.68 23.15
C LEU A 303 -0.45 -7.01 23.79
N HIS A 304 -1.39 -6.98 24.71
CA HIS A 304 -1.81 -8.19 25.44
C HIS A 304 -3.15 -8.74 24.92
N ARG A 305 -3.71 -8.13 23.91
CA ARG A 305 -5.00 -8.55 23.38
C ARG A 305 -4.81 -9.55 22.25
N GLN A 306 -5.66 -10.58 22.24
CA GLN A 306 -5.64 -11.59 21.17
C GLN A 306 -6.33 -11.09 19.89
N ASP A 307 -7.22 -10.11 20.03
CA ASP A 307 -8.02 -9.60 18.93
C ASP A 307 -7.43 -8.34 18.30
N ALA A 308 -6.15 -8.09 18.51
CA ALA A 308 -5.51 -6.89 17.98
C ALA A 308 -4.11 -7.20 17.47
N SER A 309 -3.62 -6.38 16.55
CA SER A 309 -2.26 -6.48 16.02
C SER A 309 -1.64 -5.09 15.93
N LEU A 310 -0.45 -4.95 16.49
CA LEU A 310 0.42 -3.80 16.19
C LEU A 310 1.29 -4.22 15.01
N VAL A 311 1.20 -3.46 13.93
CA VAL A 311 1.78 -3.85 12.65
C VAL A 311 2.91 -2.89 12.30
N SER A 312 4.10 -3.43 12.16
CA SER A 312 5.30 -2.68 11.81
C SER A 312 5.34 -2.48 10.29
N ILE A 313 5.21 -1.24 9.86
CA ILE A 313 5.33 -0.90 8.44
C ILE A 313 6.74 -0.37 8.24
N ARG A 314 7.68 -1.29 8.29
CA ARG A 314 9.11 -0.99 8.18
C ARG A 314 9.76 -2.06 7.31
N SER A 315 10.93 -1.75 6.80
CA SER A 315 11.66 -2.72 5.98
C SER A 315 12.09 -3.92 6.82
N TRP A 316 12.39 -5.02 6.15
CA TRP A 316 12.85 -6.21 6.86
C TRP A 316 14.12 -5.95 7.69
N PRO A 317 15.15 -5.27 7.13
CA PRO A 317 16.33 -4.99 7.97
C PRO A 317 16.02 -4.14 9.21
N GLU A 318 15.06 -3.23 9.11
CA GLU A 318 14.63 -2.47 10.29
C GLU A 318 13.94 -3.38 11.30
N PHE A 319 13.07 -4.27 10.81
CA PHE A 319 12.29 -5.14 11.68
C PHE A 319 13.20 -6.07 12.47
N ILE A 320 14.21 -6.66 11.82
CA ILE A 320 15.10 -7.61 12.49
C ILE A 320 16.26 -6.93 13.23
N GLY A 321 16.34 -5.59 13.18
CA GLY A 321 17.32 -4.86 13.96
C GLY A 321 18.70 -4.72 13.32
N THR A 322 18.82 -4.96 12.03
CA THR A 322 20.08 -4.72 11.32
C THR A 322 20.39 -3.23 11.25
N THR A 323 19.36 -2.43 11.08
CA THR A 323 19.46 -0.97 10.99
C THR A 323 18.26 -0.35 11.69
N SER A 324 18.40 0.92 12.10
CA SER A 324 17.23 1.67 12.55
C SER A 324 16.47 2.28 11.38
N GLY A 325 17.15 2.46 10.26
CA GLY A 325 16.58 3.12 9.10
C GLY A 325 16.68 4.63 9.11
N TYR A 326 17.09 5.22 10.23
CA TYR A 326 17.13 6.68 10.40
C TYR A 326 18.38 7.11 11.12
N SER A 327 18.94 8.26 10.73
CA SER A 327 20.11 8.78 11.39
C SER A 327 19.83 9.28 12.80
N TYR A 328 18.60 9.69 13.06
CA TYR A 328 18.21 10.30 14.33
C TYR A 328 17.49 9.34 15.26
N ILE A 329 17.23 8.12 14.84
CA ILE A 329 16.68 7.07 15.70
C ILE A 329 17.78 6.04 15.93
N LYS A 330 18.25 5.97 17.16
CA LYS A 330 19.39 5.10 17.48
C LYS A 330 18.99 3.64 17.75
N PRO A 331 17.90 3.39 18.49
CA PRO A 331 17.53 1.99 18.76
C PRO A 331 17.17 1.25 17.48
N LYS A 332 17.51 -0.04 17.47
CA LYS A 332 17.24 -0.93 16.33
C LYS A 332 16.34 -2.07 16.80
N GLY A 333 15.61 -2.63 15.86
CA GLY A 333 14.79 -3.80 16.14
C GLY A 333 13.33 -3.44 16.19
N GLU A 334 12.59 -4.18 17.01
CA GLU A 334 11.14 -4.16 16.94
C GLU A 334 10.54 -4.14 18.33
N ILE A 335 9.33 -3.62 18.43
CA ILE A 335 8.53 -3.71 19.64
C ILE A 335 8.15 -5.17 19.84
N ALA A 336 8.45 -5.71 21.03
CA ALA A 336 8.16 -7.10 21.31
C ALA A 336 6.66 -7.37 21.13
N GLY A 337 6.34 -8.33 20.26
CA GLY A 337 4.96 -8.69 19.97
C GLY A 337 4.37 -8.02 18.74
N ALA A 338 5.07 -7.05 18.16
CA ALA A 338 4.61 -6.46 16.91
C ALA A 338 4.80 -7.45 15.77
N ARG A 339 3.94 -7.35 14.77
CA ARG A 339 4.00 -8.22 13.60
C ARG A 339 4.46 -7.44 12.39
N TRP A 340 5.19 -8.10 11.51
CA TRP A 340 5.74 -7.43 10.35
C TRP A 340 4.68 -7.27 9.26
N GLY A 341 4.33 -6.03 8.96
CA GLY A 341 3.36 -5.71 7.92
C GLY A 341 3.99 -5.38 6.58
N HIS A 342 5.33 -5.51 6.47
CA HIS A 342 6.08 -5.15 5.28
C HIS A 342 6.16 -3.64 5.09
N ALA A 343 6.89 -3.21 4.11
CA ALA A 343 6.95 -1.83 3.61
C ALA A 343 7.70 -1.83 2.29
N GLY A 344 9.02 -1.92 2.36
CA GLY A 344 9.85 -1.92 1.17
C GLY A 344 11.30 -2.14 1.54
N SER A 345 12.20 -1.70 0.67
CA SER A 345 13.62 -2.01 0.79
C SER A 345 14.34 -1.24 1.89
N ASP A 346 13.81 -0.08 2.29
CA ASP A 346 14.44 0.72 3.33
C ASP A 346 13.40 1.69 3.93
N SER A 347 13.87 2.64 4.75
CA SER A 347 12.99 3.52 5.50
C SER A 347 12.21 4.52 4.64
N THR A 348 12.54 4.62 3.36
CA THR A 348 11.86 5.58 2.47
C THR A 348 11.12 4.91 1.32
N HIS A 349 10.97 3.58 1.37
CA HIS A 349 10.39 2.83 0.26
C HIS A 349 9.22 1.97 0.71
N MET A 350 8.21 1.87 -0.15
CA MET A 350 6.98 1.13 0.11
C MET A 350 6.65 0.16 -1.03
N GLU A 351 7.67 -0.42 -1.65
CA GLU A 351 7.47 -1.28 -2.84
C GLU A 351 6.51 -2.43 -2.57
N ASP A 352 6.47 -2.94 -1.34
CA ASP A 352 5.61 -4.09 -1.03
C ASP A 352 4.13 -3.76 -1.16
N PHE A 353 3.80 -2.47 -1.14
CA PHE A 353 2.42 -2.01 -1.21
C PHE A 353 2.05 -1.42 -2.56
N HIS A 354 2.98 -1.41 -3.51
CA HIS A 354 2.76 -0.69 -4.77
C HIS A 354 2.79 -1.60 -5.97
N ASN A 355 1.91 -1.30 -6.91
CA ASN A 355 2.00 -1.81 -8.27
C ASN A 355 3.19 -1.15 -8.99
N PRO A 356 3.59 -1.66 -10.15
CA PRO A 356 4.72 -1.05 -10.86
C PRO A 356 4.58 0.43 -11.16
N ASP A 357 3.35 0.94 -11.26
CA ASP A 357 3.12 2.36 -11.52
C ASP A 357 2.99 3.19 -10.24
N GLY A 358 3.19 2.60 -9.08
CA GLY A 358 3.10 3.31 -7.81
C GLY A 358 1.72 3.34 -7.17
N THR A 359 0.71 2.82 -7.86
CA THR A 359 -0.64 2.74 -7.26
C THR A 359 -0.69 1.62 -6.23
N MET A 360 -1.75 1.63 -5.43
CA MET A 360 -1.95 0.62 -4.38
C MET A 360 -2.03 -0.77 -4.99
N ARG A 361 -1.21 -1.67 -4.45
CA ARG A 361 -1.25 -3.08 -4.79
C ARG A 361 -2.62 -3.66 -4.43
N SER A 362 -3.05 -4.73 -5.11
CA SER A 362 -4.39 -5.25 -4.90
C SER A 362 -4.62 -5.62 -3.43
N ALA A 363 -5.86 -5.44 -2.99
CA ALA A 363 -6.23 -5.78 -1.62
C ALA A 363 -6.00 -7.27 -1.33
N ASP A 364 -6.23 -8.13 -2.31
CA ASP A 364 -6.00 -9.55 -2.13
C ASP A 364 -4.53 -9.85 -1.85
N ASP A 365 -3.63 -9.19 -2.57
CA ASP A 365 -2.19 -9.36 -2.37
C ASP A 365 -1.77 -8.84 -0.99
N ILE A 366 -2.26 -7.66 -0.61
CA ILE A 366 -1.93 -7.09 0.70
C ILE A 366 -2.47 -8.00 1.82
N THR A 367 -3.70 -8.47 1.68
CA THR A 367 -4.31 -9.36 2.66
C THR A 367 -3.50 -10.66 2.79
N ALA A 368 -3.07 -11.22 1.67
CA ALA A 368 -2.26 -12.44 1.67
C ALA A 368 -0.91 -12.19 2.35
N MET A 369 -0.29 -11.06 2.06
CA MET A 369 0.98 -10.66 2.66
C MET A 369 0.85 -10.56 4.19
N TRP A 370 -0.23 -9.96 4.65
CA TRP A 370 -0.48 -9.80 6.08
C TRP A 370 -0.88 -11.12 6.75
N LYS A 371 -1.67 -11.94 6.06
CA LYS A 371 -2.08 -13.22 6.59
C LYS A 371 -0.87 -14.10 6.92
N ALA A 372 0.17 -14.01 6.11
CA ALA A 372 1.41 -14.74 6.34
C ALA A 372 2.06 -14.36 7.68
N TRP A 373 1.71 -13.22 8.23
CA TRP A 373 2.22 -12.74 9.52
C TRP A 373 1.12 -12.73 10.57
N ASN A 374 0.03 -13.45 10.33
CA ASN A 374 -1.09 -13.58 11.26
C ASN A 374 -1.73 -12.22 11.57
N ILE A 375 -1.70 -11.31 10.62
CA ILE A 375 -2.40 -10.04 10.67
C ILE A 375 -3.70 -10.26 9.89
N LYS A 376 -4.82 -10.18 10.59
CA LYS A 376 -6.12 -10.60 10.05
C LYS A 376 -7.10 -9.43 10.04
N PRO A 377 -7.99 -9.39 9.05
CA PRO A 377 -8.94 -8.28 8.96
C PRO A 377 -9.90 -8.18 10.13
N GLU A 378 -10.17 -9.28 10.85
CA GLU A 378 -11.07 -9.24 12.01
C GLU A 378 -10.43 -8.62 13.25
N GLN A 379 -9.12 -8.44 13.24
CA GLN A 379 -8.42 -7.85 14.38
C GLN A 379 -8.53 -6.34 14.35
N GLN A 380 -8.37 -5.74 15.52
CA GLN A 380 -8.13 -4.31 15.60
C GLN A 380 -6.68 -4.09 15.22
N VAL A 381 -6.45 -3.50 14.06
CA VAL A 381 -5.10 -3.37 13.50
C VAL A 381 -4.63 -1.94 13.63
N SER A 382 -3.41 -1.77 14.07
CA SER A 382 -2.78 -0.48 14.11
C SER A 382 -1.41 -0.54 13.46
N PHE A 383 -1.03 0.53 12.80
CA PHE A 383 0.21 0.59 12.04
C PHE A 383 1.18 1.57 12.67
N TYR A 384 2.47 1.26 12.59
CA TYR A 384 3.50 2.21 12.98
C TYR A 384 4.74 2.03 12.09
N CYS A 385 5.56 3.07 12.07
CA CYS A 385 6.87 3.02 11.43
C CYS A 385 7.81 3.92 12.23
N GLY A 386 8.77 4.58 11.61
CA GLY A 386 9.67 5.45 12.34
C GLY A 386 9.04 6.78 12.74
N THR A 387 8.36 7.42 11.81
CA THR A 387 7.81 8.76 12.03
C THR A 387 6.36 8.91 11.59
N GLY A 388 5.75 7.84 11.10
CA GLY A 388 4.34 7.81 10.80
C GLY A 388 3.95 7.94 9.33
N TRP A 389 4.91 8.22 8.44
CA TRP A 389 4.57 8.44 7.03
C TRP A 389 4.15 7.15 6.33
N ARG A 390 4.99 6.10 6.44
CA ARG A 390 4.67 4.81 5.83
C ARG A 390 3.44 4.20 6.48
N ALA A 391 3.33 4.34 7.79
CA ALA A 391 2.17 3.84 8.52
C ALA A 391 0.89 4.55 8.06
N SER A 392 0.97 5.85 7.79
CA SER A 392 -0.20 6.59 7.30
C SER A 392 -0.62 6.14 5.90
N GLU A 393 0.34 5.83 5.04
CA GLU A 393 -0.01 5.31 3.71
C GLU A 393 -0.76 3.98 3.85
N THR A 394 -0.25 3.09 4.67
CA THR A 394 -0.89 1.81 4.92
C THR A 394 -2.28 1.99 5.54
N PHE A 395 -2.39 2.94 6.47
CA PHE A 395 -3.67 3.27 7.07
C PHE A 395 -4.70 3.69 6.01
N MET A 396 -4.30 4.54 5.06
CA MET A 396 -5.22 4.97 4.00
C MET A 396 -5.62 3.80 3.10
N TYR A 397 -4.68 2.90 2.80
CA TYR A 397 -5.00 1.71 2.02
C TYR A 397 -5.96 0.79 2.76
N ALA A 398 -5.71 0.58 4.05
CA ALA A 398 -6.59 -0.27 4.86
C ALA A 398 -8.00 0.31 4.93
N ARG A 399 -8.13 1.64 5.03
CA ARG A 399 -9.45 2.27 5.00
C ARG A 399 -10.16 1.97 3.68
N ALA A 400 -9.44 2.08 2.57
CA ALA A 400 -10.04 1.79 1.26
C ALA A 400 -10.47 0.32 1.15
N MET A 401 -9.70 -0.57 1.76
CA MET A 401 -10.00 -2.00 1.76
C MET A 401 -11.24 -2.36 2.59
N GLY A 402 -11.66 -1.45 3.44
CA GLY A 402 -12.78 -1.71 4.31
C GLY A 402 -12.36 -2.48 5.55
N CYS A 403 -12.81 -2.01 6.65
CA CYS A 403 -12.48 -2.50 7.95
C CYS A 403 -12.73 -3.98 8.08
N GLY A 404 -11.70 -4.77 8.05
CA GLY A 404 -11.82 -6.19 8.29
C GLY A 404 -12.75 -6.91 7.33
N PHE A 405 -13.18 -6.24 6.31
CA PHE A 405 -14.20 -6.84 5.45
C PHE A 405 -15.42 -7.32 6.25
N ALA A 406 -15.52 -6.85 7.49
CA ALA A 406 -16.65 -7.18 8.35
C ALA A 406 -17.57 -5.97 8.41
N PRO A 407 -18.85 -6.14 8.16
CA PRO A 407 -19.75 -4.99 8.06
C PRO A 407 -20.17 -4.38 9.39
N ILE A 408 -19.72 -4.93 10.53
CA ILE A 408 -20.33 -4.55 11.82
C ILE A 408 -19.72 -3.29 12.41
N PHE A 409 -18.43 -3.06 12.23
CA PHE A 409 -17.78 -1.91 12.87
C PHE A 409 -16.80 -1.25 11.92
N PRO A 410 -17.31 -0.58 10.90
CA PRO A 410 -16.40 -0.05 9.87
C PRO A 410 -15.46 1.04 10.37
N ASP A 411 -15.81 1.72 11.46
CA ASP A 411 -15.00 2.83 11.92
C ASP A 411 -13.96 2.42 12.95
N ILE A 412 -13.88 1.16 13.30
CA ILE A 412 -13.00 0.72 14.39
C ILE A 412 -11.71 0.09 13.91
N CYS A 413 -11.67 -0.35 12.67
CA CYS A 413 -10.64 -1.26 12.23
C CYS A 413 -9.25 -0.70 12.09
N TYR A 414 -9.11 0.58 11.79
CA TYR A 414 -7.82 1.09 11.40
C TYR A 414 -7.33 2.18 12.32
N HIS A 415 -7.04 1.76 13.54
CA HIS A 415 -6.43 2.64 14.52
C HIS A 415 -4.97 2.26 14.66
N LEU A 416 -4.21 3.13 15.25
CA LEU A 416 -2.85 2.80 15.62
C LEU A 416 -2.90 2.04 16.95
N THR A 417 -2.89 0.74 16.85
CA THR A 417 -2.97 -0.14 18.01
C THR A 417 -1.97 -1.28 17.86
N HIS A 418 -2.09 -2.32 18.72
CA HIS A 418 -1.14 -3.39 18.60
C HIS A 418 -1.47 -4.60 19.42
N TYR A 419 -0.60 -5.55 19.37
CA TYR A 419 -0.83 -6.85 19.86
C TYR A 419 0.43 -7.64 19.96
N LYS A 420 0.40 -8.70 20.70
CA LYS A 420 1.56 -9.51 20.91
C LYS A 420 1.35 -10.99 20.63
N PRO A 421 1.96 -11.54 19.61
CA PRO A 421 1.99 -12.99 19.48
C PRO A 421 3.18 -13.57 20.23
N ALA A 422 3.08 -14.82 20.56
CA ALA A 422 4.25 -15.61 20.90
C ALA A 422 5.04 -15.89 19.63
N ALA A 423 6.30 -16.24 19.79
CA ALA A 423 7.11 -16.58 18.64
C ALA A 423 6.49 -17.71 17.82
N ALA A 424 5.79 -18.61 18.51
CA ALA A 424 5.14 -19.74 17.85
C ALA A 424 3.97 -19.31 16.96
N ASP A 425 3.49 -18.08 17.16
CA ASP A 425 2.38 -17.58 16.36
C ASP A 425 2.84 -17.02 15.02
N ILE A 426 4.13 -16.95 14.78
CA ILE A 426 4.64 -16.48 13.50
C ILE A 426 4.30 -17.53 12.46
N PRO A 427 3.60 -17.16 11.39
CA PRO A 427 3.19 -18.13 10.40
C PRO A 427 4.38 -18.82 9.75
N VAL A 428 4.22 -20.12 9.51
CA VAL A 428 5.24 -20.89 8.82
C VAL A 428 5.23 -20.57 7.33
N ALA A 429 4.06 -20.55 6.77
CA ALA A 429 3.94 -20.35 5.33
C ALA A 429 4.12 -18.89 5.00
N SER A 430 5.14 -18.60 4.29
CA SER A 430 5.45 -17.27 3.82
C SER A 430 5.73 -17.35 2.33
N ASP A 431 5.34 -16.32 1.63
CA ASP A 431 5.69 -16.23 0.22
C ASP A 431 7.19 -16.07 0.04
N ASN A 432 7.88 -15.74 1.10
CA ASN A 432 9.32 -15.59 1.08
C ASN A 432 9.92 -16.43 2.20
N PRO A 433 10.31 -17.67 1.89
CA PRO A 433 10.90 -18.54 2.91
C PRO A 433 12.13 -17.97 3.58
N ALA A 434 12.88 -17.10 2.89
CA ALA A 434 14.05 -16.48 3.50
C ALA A 434 13.62 -15.52 4.63
N HIS A 435 12.55 -14.78 4.40
CA HIS A 435 12.02 -13.90 5.45
C HIS A 435 11.56 -14.70 6.66
N TYR A 436 10.90 -15.82 6.41
CA TYR A 436 10.45 -16.67 7.50
C TYR A 436 11.64 -17.26 8.27
N ALA A 437 12.63 -17.75 7.57
CA ALA A 437 13.82 -18.30 8.20
C ALA A 437 14.57 -17.24 9.02
N ASP A 438 14.65 -16.03 8.48
CA ASP A 438 15.27 -14.92 9.20
C ASP A 438 14.47 -14.53 10.43
N ALA A 439 13.14 -14.53 10.32
CA ALA A 439 12.28 -14.24 11.46
C ALA A 439 12.46 -15.28 12.56
N ILE A 440 12.56 -16.54 12.17
CA ILE A 440 12.82 -17.64 13.12
C ILE A 440 14.17 -17.42 13.78
N ARG A 441 15.19 -17.14 13.01
CA ARG A 441 16.52 -16.89 13.56
C ARG A 441 16.53 -15.68 14.47
N TYR A 442 15.83 -14.63 14.10
CA TYR A 442 15.72 -13.44 14.92
C TYR A 442 15.02 -13.74 16.23
N ASN A 443 13.91 -14.41 16.16
CA ASN A 443 13.15 -14.77 17.35
C ASN A 443 13.92 -15.77 18.21
N ALA A 444 14.63 -16.68 17.61
CA ALA A 444 15.50 -17.59 18.33
C ALA A 444 16.63 -16.82 19.03
N ARG A 445 17.14 -15.87 18.34
CA ARG A 445 18.15 -14.99 18.93
C ARG A 445 17.60 -14.10 20.04
N UNK A 446 16.56 -13.79 19.79
CA UNK A 446 15.89 -12.94 20.70
C UNK A 446 15.54 -13.70 21.90
N UNK A 447 15.23 -14.50 21.49
CA UNK A 447 14.95 -15.30 22.43
C UNK A 447 16.19 -15.86 22.92
N UNK A 448 16.70 -15.97 22.09
CA UNK A 448 17.90 -16.35 22.33
C UNK A 448 18.67 -15.26 22.84
N UNK A 449 18.37 -14.55 22.29
CA UNK A 449 18.95 -13.45 22.69
C UNK A 449 18.43 -13.17 23.97
N UNK A 450 17.47 -13.39 23.70
CA UNK A 450 16.86 -13.26 24.83
C UNK A 450 17.15 -14.46 25.64
N UNK A 451 17.11 -15.12 24.97
CA UNK A 451 17.44 -16.26 25.44
C UNK A 451 18.85 -16.40 25.47
N UNK A 452 19.04 -15.94 24.67
CA UNK A 452 20.32 -15.93 24.52
C UNK A 452 20.89 -14.98 25.33
N UNK A 453 20.25 -14.28 25.17
CA UNK A 453 20.50 -13.38 25.97
C UNK A 453 20.22 -13.82 27.22
N UNK A 454 19.47 -14.36 27.02
CA UNK A 454 19.11 -14.86 28.05
C UNK A 454 19.84 -15.93 28.32
N UNK A 455 20.04 -16.23 27.48
CA UNK A 455 20.69 -17.18 27.59
C UNK A 455 21.96 -16.86 27.68
N UNK A 456 22.02 -16.09 27.14
CA UNK A 456 23.03 -15.80 27.08
C UNK A 456 23.43 -15.31 28.02
N UNK A 457 22.66 -14.81 28.30
CA UNK A 457 22.82 -14.47 29.09
C UNK A 457 22.63 -15.17 29.88
N UNK A 458 22.14 -15.95 29.65
CA UNK A 458 21.96 -16.49 30.20
C UNK A 458 22.62 -16.78 30.51
N UNK A 459 23.39 -16.84 29.73
CA UNK A 459 23.79 -17.04 29.92
C UNK A 459 24.26 -16.43 30.26
N UNK A 460 24.38 -15.48 30.23
CA UNK A 460 24.66 -15.13 30.42
C UNK A 460 24.54 -15.06 30.66
N UNK A 461 24.18 -15.56 31.05
CA UNK A 461 23.88 -15.62 31.22
C UNK A 461 23.27 -15.60 31.34
N UNK A 462 22.91 -16.03 31.71
CA UNK A 462 22.33 -15.95 31.87
C UNK A 462 22.19 -15.13 32.16
N UNK A 463 23.07 -14.84 32.44
CA UNK A 463 22.94 -14.02 32.73
C UNK A 463 22.69 -13.22 32.12
N UNK A 464 23.23 -13.54 31.29
CA UNK A 464 23.00 -12.83 30.52
C UNK A 464 21.94 -13.08 30.12
N UNK A 465 21.79 -14.08 30.31
CA UNK A 465 20.88 -14.34 30.02
C UNK A 465 19.98 -13.90 30.52
N UNK A 466 20.29 -14.12 31.49
CA UNK A 466 19.42 -13.58 32.15
C UNK A 466 19.37 -12.25 31.92
N UNK A 467 20.36 -12.21 31.81
CA UNK A 467 20.43 -10.98 31.56
C UNK A 467 19.97 -10.63 30.33
N UNK A 468 20.28 -11.41 29.81
CA UNK A 468 19.84 -11.20 28.57
C UNK A 468 18.48 -11.58 28.44
N UNK A 469 18.41 -12.37 29.02
CA UNK A 469 17.11 -12.61 29.05
C UNK A 469 16.38 -11.65 29.80
N UNK A 470 17.05 -11.59 30.52
CA UNK A 470 16.51 -10.57 31.17
C UNK A 470 16.68 -9.37 30.43
N UNK A 471 17.52 -9.62 29.99
CA UNK A 471 17.77 -8.62 29.15
C UNK A 471 16.97 -8.68 28.04
N UNK A 472 16.91 -9.62 27.82
CA UNK A 472 16.02 -9.81 26.85
C UNK A 472 14.64 -9.72 27.36
N UNK A 473 14.73 -10.23 28.16
CA UNK A 473 13.54 -9.98 28.77
C UNK A 473 13.47 -8.66 29.33
N UNK A 474 14.39 -8.70 29.67
CA UNK A 474 14.48 -7.45 30.04
C UNK A 474 14.69 -6.61 28.92
N UNK A 475 15.18 -7.16 28.27
CA UNK A 475 15.30 -6.58 27.09
C UNK A 475 14.08 -6.58 26.48
N UNK A 476 13.78 -7.45 26.74
CA UNK A 476 12.58 -7.46 26.24
C UNK A 476 11.64 -6.69 27.05
N UNK A 477 11.88 -7.05 27.86
CA UNK A 477 11.18 -6.21 28.67
C UNK A 477 11.76 -4.91 28.75
N UNK A 478 12.76 -5.32 28.74
CA UNK A 478 13.44 -4.21 28.65
C UNK A 478 13.42 -3.68 27.32
N UNK A 479 13.57 -4.40 26.73
CA UNK A 479 13.43 -4.10 25.49
C UNK A 479 12.23 -3.54 25.32
N ARG A 480 11.33 -4.11 25.72
CA ARG A 480 10.01 -3.53 25.68
C ARG A 480 10.00 -2.16 26.35
N ASN A 481 10.52 -2.17 27.47
CA ASN A 481 10.56 -0.93 28.24
C ASN A 481 11.64 0.03 27.75
N ASN A 482 12.77 -0.53 27.41
CA ASN A 482 13.89 0.30 26.95
C ASN A 482 13.71 0.78 25.51
N TRP A 483 13.02 -0.01 24.70
CA TRP A 483 12.75 0.43 23.32
C TRP A 483 11.78 1.62 23.37
N LEU A 484 10.75 1.47 24.16
CA LEU A 484 9.78 2.56 24.34
C LEU A 484 10.40 3.76 25.05
N ALA A 485 11.39 3.50 25.91
CA ALA A 485 12.03 4.57 26.67
C ALA A 485 13.29 5.11 26.00
N ALA A 486 13.93 4.32 25.14
CA ALA A 486 15.23 4.70 24.59
C ALA A 486 15.15 5.48 23.29
N THR A 487 14.08 5.33 22.55
CA THR A 487 13.89 6.20 21.39
C THR A 487 13.49 7.59 21.91
N PRO A 488 14.03 8.62 21.31
CA PRO A 488 13.68 9.98 21.77
C PRO A 488 12.18 10.24 21.77
N CYS A 489 11.45 9.73 20.78
CA CYS A 489 10.00 9.91 20.75
C CYS A 489 9.33 9.28 21.95
N CYS A 490 9.80 8.09 22.32
CA CYS A 490 9.16 7.37 23.39
C CYS A 490 9.48 7.96 24.76
N ARG A 491 10.64 8.59 24.86
CA ARG A 491 11.04 9.22 26.11
C ARG A 491 10.28 10.51 26.37
N ALA A 492 10.05 11.26 25.32
CA ALA A 492 9.33 12.52 25.46
C ALA A 492 7.89 12.30 25.92
N THR A 493 7.31 11.19 25.45
CA THR A 493 5.93 10.90 25.81
C THR A 493 5.77 10.42 27.24
N ARG A 494 6.90 10.12 27.92
CA ARG A 494 6.83 9.66 29.30
C ARG A 494 6.68 10.82 30.28
N GLU A 495 7.18 11.98 29.92
CA GLU A 495 7.17 13.13 30.83
C GLU A 495 6.06 14.13 30.52
N THR A 496 5.63 14.15 29.28
CA THR A 496 4.56 15.05 28.90
C THR A 496 3.52 14.27 28.11
N VAL A 497 2.33 14.20 28.64
CA VAL A 497 1.22 13.61 27.93
C VAL A 497 0.85 14.58 26.80
N ILE A 498 1.35 14.30 25.63
CA ILE A 498 0.97 15.07 24.45
C ILE A 498 -0.09 14.26 23.75
N PRO A 499 -1.34 14.68 23.77
CA PRO A 499 -2.39 13.93 23.07
C PRO A 499 -2.05 13.77 21.60
N GLY A 500 -2.21 12.58 21.12
CA GLY A 500 -1.98 12.31 19.71
C GLY A 500 -0.56 12.05 19.31
N SER A 501 0.34 11.83 20.28
CA SER A 501 1.70 11.46 19.89
C SER A 501 1.71 10.08 19.24
N LYS A 502 2.54 9.92 18.24
CA LYS A 502 2.61 8.67 17.51
C LYS A 502 3.65 7.74 18.13
N LEU A 503 3.47 6.49 17.86
CA LEU A 503 4.47 5.49 18.20
C LEU A 503 5.70 5.64 17.31
N CYS A 504 6.84 5.50 17.84
CA CYS A 504 8.09 5.60 17.09
C CYS A 504 8.70 4.24 16.85
#